data_78128e565047d0e63a26cdcacd7f07ff
#
_entry.id   78128e565047d0e63a26cdcacd7f07ff
#
_cell.length_a   1.000
_cell.length_b   1.000
_cell.length_c   1.000
_cell.angle_alpha   90.00
_cell.angle_beta   90.00
_cell.angle_gamma   90.00
#
_symmetry.space_group_name_H-M   'P 1'
#
loop_
_entity.id
_entity.type
_entity.pdbx_description
1 polymer ?
#
loop_
_entity_poly.entity_id
_entity_poly.type
_entity_poly.pdbx_seq_one_letter_code
_entity_poly.pdbx_strand_id
1 'polypeptide(L)'
;NFKHPEFLSCNDTETGAALFQLENGGIAELHVGRTAAHGYHIETEIVGTEGSIRISPVPEKNLAILYDRYGARQECVESFPERFDEAYLLEMQEFIQCIIEKKKPKLSVYDGTRATEICFAMKKSFEEKRLVKLGE
;
A
#
# COMPACT_ATOMS: atom_id res chain seq x y z
N ASN A 1 -12.65 3.54 -19.50
CA ASN A 1 -12.98 4.93 -19.13
C ASN A 1 -12.13 5.30 -17.92
N PHE A 2 -11.30 6.33 -18.07
CA PHE A 2 -10.54 6.89 -16.96
C PHE A 2 -11.42 7.90 -16.20
N LYS A 3 -11.38 7.88 -14.87
CA LYS A 3 -11.99 8.89 -14.01
C LYS A 3 -11.20 10.20 -14.08
N HIS A 4 -9.90 10.10 -14.32
CA HIS A 4 -8.93 11.19 -14.37
C HIS A 4 -8.17 11.16 -15.72
N PRO A 5 -8.78 11.67 -16.81
CA PRO A 5 -8.20 11.60 -18.15
C PRO A 5 -6.88 12.37 -18.29
N GLU A 6 -6.57 13.29 -17.37
CA GLU A 6 -5.32 14.02 -17.29
C GLU A 6 -4.08 13.13 -17.17
N PHE A 7 -4.21 11.92 -16.58
CA PHE A 7 -3.09 10.97 -16.49
C PHE A 7 -2.61 10.48 -17.85
N LEU A 8 -3.49 10.46 -18.85
CA LEU A 8 -3.11 10.09 -20.21
C LEU A 8 -2.08 11.06 -20.81
N SER A 9 -2.19 12.35 -20.49
CA SER A 9 -1.24 13.37 -20.98
C SER A 9 0.15 13.24 -20.37
N CYS A 10 0.25 12.62 -19.18
CA CYS A 10 1.49 12.36 -18.46
C CYS A 10 2.04 10.94 -18.69
N ASN A 11 1.41 10.15 -19.56
CA ASN A 11 1.73 8.73 -19.77
C ASN A 11 1.72 7.93 -18.43
N ASP A 12 0.75 8.26 -17.58
CA ASP A 12 0.53 7.62 -16.28
C ASP A 12 -0.79 6.82 -16.30
N THR A 13 -1.07 6.08 -15.23
CA THR A 13 -2.26 5.23 -15.10
C THR A 13 -2.97 5.45 -13.78
N GLU A 14 -4.29 5.25 -13.76
CA GLU A 14 -5.07 5.24 -12.52
C GLU A 14 -4.99 3.90 -11.77
N THR A 15 -4.70 2.84 -12.49
CA THR A 15 -4.68 1.48 -11.92
C THR A 15 -3.47 0.73 -12.44
N GLY A 16 -2.76 0.10 -11.56
CA GLY A 16 -1.61 -0.74 -11.88
C GLY A 16 -1.68 -2.07 -11.13
N ALA A 17 -1.08 -3.09 -11.72
CA ALA A 17 -0.87 -4.37 -11.08
C ALA A 17 0.52 -4.90 -11.40
N ALA A 18 1.12 -5.60 -10.45
CA ALA A 18 2.40 -6.26 -10.65
C ALA A 18 2.43 -7.63 -9.97
N LEU A 19 3.12 -8.57 -10.58
CA LEU A 19 3.36 -9.89 -10.05
C LEU A 19 4.88 -10.05 -9.81
N PHE A 20 5.23 -10.53 -8.64
CA PHE A 20 6.62 -10.73 -8.24
C PHE A 20 6.87 -12.19 -7.92
N GLN A 21 8.00 -12.69 -8.37
CA GLN A 21 8.54 -13.95 -7.90
C GLN A 21 9.64 -13.67 -6.87
N LEU A 22 9.49 -14.22 -5.67
CA LEU A 22 10.46 -14.09 -4.60
C LEU A 22 11.53 -15.16 -4.71
N GLU A 23 12.73 -14.92 -4.16
CA GLU A 23 13.87 -15.86 -4.20
C GLU A 23 13.55 -17.21 -3.53
N ASN A 24 12.69 -17.19 -2.50
CA ASN A 24 12.23 -18.39 -1.80
C ASN A 24 11.14 -19.19 -2.54
N GLY A 25 10.78 -18.77 -3.77
CA GLY A 25 9.74 -19.39 -4.58
C GLY A 25 8.33 -18.87 -4.31
N GLY A 26 8.14 -17.98 -3.34
CA GLY A 26 6.87 -17.31 -3.10
C GLY A 26 6.48 -16.38 -4.23
N ILE A 27 5.19 -16.05 -4.29
CA ILE A 27 4.63 -15.07 -5.24
C ILE A 27 4.02 -13.94 -4.44
N ALA A 28 4.25 -12.69 -4.86
CA ALA A 28 3.56 -11.54 -4.35
C ALA A 28 2.83 -10.82 -5.48
N GLU A 29 1.62 -10.37 -5.21
CA GLU A 29 0.82 -9.55 -6.10
C GLU A 29 0.65 -8.18 -5.48
N LEU A 30 0.80 -7.15 -6.29
CA LEU A 30 0.51 -5.77 -5.92
C LEU A 30 -0.57 -5.23 -6.86
N HIS A 31 -1.65 -4.72 -6.29
CA HIS A 31 -2.67 -3.95 -7.00
C HIS A 31 -2.72 -2.53 -6.41
N VAL A 32 -2.67 -1.53 -7.27
CA VAL A 32 -2.76 -0.12 -6.87
C VAL A 32 -3.80 0.59 -7.72
N GLY A 33 -4.55 1.49 -7.10
CA GLY A 33 -5.58 2.27 -7.77
C GLY A 33 -5.85 3.59 -7.08
N ARG A 34 -6.37 4.55 -7.83
CA ARG A 34 -6.73 5.89 -7.32
C ARG A 34 -8.23 6.04 -7.05
N THR A 35 -9.01 4.99 -7.26
CA THR A 35 -10.48 5.08 -7.33
C THR A 35 -11.19 4.13 -6.38
N ALA A 36 -10.71 3.99 -5.15
CA ALA A 36 -11.44 3.27 -4.12
C ALA A 36 -12.61 4.12 -3.60
N ALA A 37 -13.80 3.87 -4.14
CA ALA A 37 -14.99 4.66 -3.82
C ALA A 37 -15.53 4.45 -2.39
N HIS A 38 -15.05 3.43 -1.70
CA HIS A 38 -15.49 3.04 -0.36
C HIS A 38 -14.55 3.48 0.77
N GLY A 39 -13.56 4.32 0.47
CA GLY A 39 -12.61 4.85 1.44
C GLY A 39 -11.16 4.66 1.06
N TYR A 40 -10.24 5.07 1.94
CA TYR A 40 -8.81 4.94 1.71
C TYR A 40 -8.35 3.49 1.97
N HIS A 41 -8.41 2.68 0.92
CA HIS A 41 -8.22 1.24 0.98
C HIS A 41 -6.74 0.85 0.82
N ILE A 42 -6.16 0.29 1.88
CA ILE A 42 -4.87 -0.40 1.85
C ILE A 42 -5.05 -1.72 2.60
N GLU A 43 -4.82 -2.81 1.90
CA GLU A 43 -4.95 -4.17 2.44
C GLU A 43 -3.70 -4.98 2.12
N THR A 44 -3.32 -5.84 3.04
CA THR A 44 -2.28 -6.84 2.81
C THR A 44 -2.79 -8.19 3.27
N GLU A 45 -2.72 -9.19 2.41
CA GLU A 45 -2.97 -10.58 2.75
C GLU A 45 -1.70 -11.39 2.57
N ILE A 46 -1.35 -12.20 3.57
CA ILE A 46 -0.22 -13.12 3.53
C ILE A 46 -0.78 -14.53 3.72
N VAL A 47 -0.58 -15.37 2.72
CA VAL A 47 -1.00 -16.78 2.77
C VAL A 47 0.23 -17.66 2.97
N GLY A 48 0.29 -18.34 4.10
CA GLY A 48 1.34 -19.29 4.44
C GLY A 48 0.83 -20.72 4.45
N THR A 49 1.73 -21.66 4.68
CA THR A 49 1.42 -23.11 4.72
C THR A 49 0.60 -23.52 5.95
N GLU A 50 0.65 -22.75 7.02
CA GLU A 50 -0.05 -23.07 8.29
C GLU A 50 -1.20 -22.10 8.59
N GLY A 51 -1.44 -21.11 7.74
CA GLY A 51 -2.51 -20.12 7.92
C GLY A 51 -2.30 -18.86 7.10
N SER A 52 -3.22 -17.91 7.25
CA SER A 52 -3.15 -16.63 6.59
C SER A 52 -3.30 -15.47 7.57
N ILE A 53 -2.72 -14.35 7.24
CA ILE A 53 -2.87 -13.07 7.94
C ILE A 53 -3.46 -12.07 6.96
N ARG A 54 -4.52 -11.40 7.36
CA ARG A 54 -5.10 -10.30 6.60
C ARG A 54 -5.10 -9.04 7.46
N ILE A 55 -4.44 -8.01 6.97
CA ILE A 55 -4.45 -6.70 7.59
C ILE A 55 -5.65 -5.94 7.02
N SER A 56 -6.49 -5.43 7.91
CA SER A 56 -7.79 -4.84 7.57
C SER A 56 -7.72 -3.81 6.45
N PRO A 57 -8.62 -3.91 5.48
CA PRO A 57 -8.62 -3.08 4.28
C PRO A 57 -8.92 -1.61 4.56
N VAL A 58 -10.08 -1.32 5.14
CA VAL A 58 -10.53 0.06 5.40
C VAL A 58 -11.04 0.15 6.83
N PRO A 59 -10.45 1.01 7.69
CA PRO A 59 -10.97 1.21 9.03
C PRO A 59 -12.30 1.97 8.99
N GLU A 60 -13.13 1.63 9.95
CA GLU A 60 -14.35 2.36 10.24
C GLU A 60 -14.01 3.75 10.79
N LYS A 61 -14.70 4.77 10.28
CA LYS A 61 -14.50 6.15 10.71
C LYS A 61 -15.05 6.40 12.11
N ASN A 62 -16.12 5.69 12.46
CA ASN A 62 -16.83 5.79 13.73
C ASN A 62 -17.59 4.49 14.02
N LEU A 63 -18.29 4.45 15.16
CA LEU A 63 -19.09 3.29 15.58
C LEU A 63 -20.56 3.35 15.10
N ALA A 64 -20.93 4.30 14.23
CA ALA A 64 -22.28 4.45 13.74
C ALA A 64 -22.54 3.52 12.55
N ILE A 65 -23.59 2.71 12.64
CA ILE A 65 -24.04 1.85 11.56
C ILE A 65 -25.42 2.30 11.12
N LEU A 66 -25.59 2.60 9.84
CA LEU A 66 -26.87 2.88 9.24
C LEU A 66 -27.51 1.58 8.74
N TYR A 67 -28.70 1.28 9.23
CA TYR A 67 -29.53 0.17 8.75
C TYR A 67 -30.69 0.73 7.93
N ASP A 68 -30.75 0.37 6.68
CA ASP A 68 -31.86 0.76 5.79
C ASP A 68 -32.24 -0.40 4.84
N ARG A 69 -33.09 -0.11 3.85
CA ARG A 69 -33.55 -1.11 2.86
C ARG A 69 -32.41 -1.73 2.02
N TYR A 70 -31.23 -1.16 2.03
CA TYR A 70 -30.06 -1.65 1.30
C TYR A 70 -29.09 -2.48 2.19
N GLY A 71 -29.40 -2.60 3.48
CA GLY A 71 -28.60 -3.34 4.46
C GLY A 71 -27.89 -2.45 5.48
N ALA A 72 -26.85 -3.00 6.09
CA ALA A 72 -26.01 -2.28 7.04
C ALA A 72 -24.88 -1.55 6.30
N ARG A 73 -24.67 -0.29 6.62
CA ARG A 73 -23.62 0.56 6.04
C ARG A 73 -22.92 1.35 7.13
N GLN A 74 -21.63 1.48 6.98
CA GLN A 74 -20.77 2.25 7.87
C GLN A 74 -19.94 3.26 7.07
N GLU A 75 -19.62 4.39 7.70
CA GLU A 75 -18.64 5.32 7.16
C GLU A 75 -17.23 4.77 7.33
N CYS A 76 -16.40 4.92 6.31
CA CYS A 76 -15.00 4.55 6.32
C CYS A 76 -14.11 5.78 6.25
N VAL A 77 -12.85 5.66 6.68
CA VAL A 77 -11.88 6.74 6.53
C VAL A 77 -11.62 7.01 5.05
N GLU A 78 -11.57 8.29 4.67
CA GLU A 78 -11.50 8.72 3.27
C GLU A 78 -10.11 9.14 2.83
N SER A 79 -9.24 9.47 3.79
CA SER A 79 -7.95 10.06 3.52
C SER A 79 -6.80 9.33 4.22
N PHE A 80 -5.59 9.46 3.66
CA PHE A 80 -4.40 8.87 4.28
C PHE A 80 -4.03 9.52 5.63
N PRO A 81 -4.24 10.82 5.88
CA PRO A 81 -3.99 11.37 7.22
C PRO A 81 -4.89 10.74 8.29
N GLU A 82 -6.19 10.55 7.99
CA GLU A 82 -7.11 9.87 8.92
C GLU A 82 -6.74 8.39 9.11
N ARG A 83 -6.30 7.73 8.03
CA ARG A 83 -5.91 6.30 8.05
C ARG A 83 -4.70 6.04 8.91
N PHE A 84 -3.73 6.95 8.91
CA PHE A 84 -2.39 6.75 9.44
C PHE A 84 -1.98 7.78 10.51
N ASP A 85 -2.93 8.47 11.15
CA ASP A 85 -2.62 9.48 12.16
C ASP A 85 -1.80 8.90 13.32
N GLU A 86 -2.21 7.73 13.84
CA GLU A 86 -1.48 7.01 14.87
C GLU A 86 -0.11 6.52 14.37
N ALA A 87 -0.03 6.06 13.12
CA ALA A 87 1.22 5.60 12.54
C ALA A 87 2.26 6.74 12.43
N TYR A 88 1.85 7.93 12.02
CA TYR A 88 2.73 9.11 12.01
C TYR A 88 3.21 9.50 13.41
N LEU A 89 2.32 9.42 14.40
CA LEU A 89 2.68 9.67 15.80
C LEU A 89 3.71 8.65 16.28
N LEU A 90 3.50 7.37 16.02
CA LEU A 90 4.41 6.29 16.43
C LEU A 90 5.75 6.38 15.71
N GLU A 91 5.77 6.73 14.43
CA GLU A 91 7.01 6.97 13.68
C GLU A 91 7.86 8.07 14.32
N MET A 92 7.23 9.20 14.65
CA MET A 92 7.93 10.32 15.30
C MET A 92 8.43 9.95 16.71
N GLN A 93 7.61 9.22 17.47
CA GLN A 93 8.01 8.75 18.81
C GLN A 93 9.20 7.79 18.72
N GLU A 94 9.19 6.83 17.78
CA GLU A 94 10.32 5.91 17.57
C GLU A 94 11.58 6.68 17.15
N PHE A 95 11.46 7.65 16.25
CA PHE A 95 12.59 8.46 15.82
C PHE A 95 13.24 9.21 16.97
N ILE A 96 12.43 9.88 17.81
CA ILE A 96 12.91 10.59 18.99
C ILE A 96 13.56 9.62 19.98
N GLN A 97 12.92 8.47 20.21
CA GLN A 97 13.45 7.45 21.12
C GLN A 97 14.80 6.91 20.64
N CYS A 98 14.96 6.70 19.33
CA CYS A 98 16.24 6.28 18.74
C CYS A 98 17.36 7.31 19.01
N ILE A 99 17.05 8.61 18.94
CA ILE A 99 18.02 9.68 19.25
C ILE A 99 18.42 9.64 20.72
N ILE A 100 17.44 9.55 21.62
CA ILE A 100 17.68 9.53 23.08
C ILE A 100 18.52 8.31 23.47
N GLU A 101 18.18 7.15 22.94
CA GLU A 101 18.85 5.88 23.26
C GLU A 101 20.10 5.61 22.43
N LYS A 102 20.43 6.49 21.47
CA LYS A 102 21.53 6.34 20.50
C LYS A 102 21.45 5.00 19.73
N LYS A 103 20.25 4.58 19.40
CA LYS A 103 19.96 3.37 18.60
C LYS A 103 19.69 3.72 17.15
N LYS A 104 19.89 2.74 16.27
CA LYS A 104 19.45 2.88 14.88
C LYS A 104 17.92 2.65 14.79
N PRO A 105 17.21 3.40 13.95
CA PRO A 105 15.79 3.14 13.68
C PRO A 105 15.62 1.75 13.02
N LYS A 106 14.43 1.16 13.17
CA LYS A 106 14.09 -0.13 12.55
C LYS A 106 14.10 -0.06 11.05
N LEU A 107 13.60 1.06 10.50
CA LEU A 107 13.62 1.35 9.08
C LEU A 107 14.67 2.42 8.78
N SER A 108 15.36 2.26 7.67
CA SER A 108 16.45 3.13 7.24
C SER A 108 16.19 3.69 5.85
N VAL A 109 17.02 4.61 5.41
CA VAL A 109 17.00 5.12 4.03
C VAL A 109 17.20 4.01 3.00
N TYR A 110 17.90 2.93 3.35
CA TYR A 110 18.09 1.78 2.46
C TYR A 110 16.79 1.03 2.18
N ASP A 111 15.89 0.93 3.16
CA ASP A 111 14.58 0.31 2.99
C ASP A 111 13.72 1.14 2.03
N GLY A 112 13.75 2.48 2.17
CA GLY A 112 13.11 3.39 1.23
C GLY A 112 13.69 3.31 -0.19
N THR A 113 15.02 3.23 -0.30
CA THR A 113 15.70 3.05 -1.59
C THR A 113 15.26 1.73 -2.24
N ARG A 114 15.21 0.65 -1.46
CA ARG A 114 14.78 -0.67 -1.98
C ARG A 114 13.34 -0.67 -2.48
N ALA A 115 12.43 -0.01 -1.77
CA ALA A 115 11.05 0.16 -2.23
C ALA A 115 11.00 0.94 -3.56
N THR A 116 11.81 1.98 -3.70
CA THR A 116 11.91 2.77 -4.93
C THR A 116 12.48 1.95 -6.11
N GLU A 117 13.49 1.12 -5.88
CA GLU A 117 14.04 0.21 -6.89
C GLU A 117 12.98 -0.77 -7.42
N ILE A 118 12.11 -1.29 -6.53
CA ILE A 118 10.99 -2.14 -6.92
C ILE A 118 10.03 -1.39 -7.84
N CYS A 119 9.69 -0.14 -7.52
CA CYS A 119 8.83 0.69 -8.36
C CYS A 119 9.44 0.92 -9.76
N PHE A 120 10.74 1.20 -9.84
CA PHE A 120 11.42 1.35 -11.13
C PHE A 120 11.45 0.04 -11.92
N ALA A 121 11.68 -1.10 -11.26
CA ALA A 121 11.64 -2.40 -11.92
C ALA A 121 10.24 -2.73 -12.48
N MET A 122 9.18 -2.39 -11.75
CA MET A 122 7.80 -2.52 -12.25
C MET A 122 7.58 -1.66 -13.50
N LYS A 123 7.97 -0.40 -13.46
CA LYS A 123 7.87 0.52 -14.61
C LYS A 123 8.63 -0.03 -15.81
N LYS A 124 9.90 -0.44 -15.63
CA LYS A 124 10.74 -1.03 -16.67
C LYS A 124 10.09 -2.29 -17.27
N SER A 125 9.56 -3.19 -16.42
CA SER A 125 8.85 -4.39 -16.87
C SER A 125 7.63 -4.05 -17.73
N PHE A 126 6.86 -3.05 -17.34
CA PHE A 126 5.70 -2.58 -18.12
C PHE A 126 6.12 -2.00 -19.47
N GLU A 127 7.13 -1.14 -19.51
CA GLU A 127 7.63 -0.49 -20.73
C GLU A 127 8.27 -1.48 -21.71
N GLU A 128 9.12 -2.38 -21.20
CA GLU A 128 9.87 -3.36 -22.02
C GLU A 128 9.09 -4.65 -22.29
N LYS A 129 7.91 -4.85 -21.64
CA LYS A 129 7.06 -6.05 -21.79
C LYS A 129 7.80 -7.36 -21.48
N ARG A 130 8.67 -7.33 -20.49
CA ARG A 130 9.45 -8.50 -20.06
C ARG A 130 9.56 -8.58 -18.53
N LEU A 131 9.99 -9.74 -18.05
CA LEU A 131 10.42 -9.90 -16.67
C LEU A 131 11.71 -9.09 -16.44
N VAL A 132 11.76 -8.37 -15.34
CA VAL A 132 12.92 -7.59 -14.89
C VAL A 132 13.39 -8.15 -13.54
N LYS A 133 14.70 -8.41 -13.41
CA LYS A 133 15.30 -8.79 -12.13
C LYS A 133 15.70 -7.53 -11.37
N LEU A 134 15.52 -7.53 -10.05
CA LEU A 134 16.02 -6.44 -9.21
C LEU A 134 17.54 -6.40 -9.25
N GLY A 135 18.10 -5.21 -9.44
CA GLY A 135 19.54 -5.00 -9.58
C GLY A 135 20.06 -5.07 -11.03
N GLU A 136 19.16 -5.24 -12.02
CA GLU A 136 19.47 -5.24 -13.47
C GLU A 136 19.61 -3.84 -14.08
#